data_a0e37c5f3f1f6c22313e70290ba78e60
#
_entry.id   a0e37c5f3f1f6c22313e70290ba78e60
#
_cell.length_a   1.000
_cell.length_b   1.000
_cell.length_c   1.000
_cell.angle_alpha   90.00
_cell.angle_beta   90.00
_cell.angle_gamma   90.00
#
_symmetry.space_group_name_H-M   'P 1'
#
loop_
_entity.id
_entity.type
_entity.pdbx_description
1 polymer ?
#
loop_
_entity_poly.entity_id
_entity_poly.type
_entity_poly.pdbx_seq_one_letter_code
_entity_poly.pdbx_strand_id
1 'polypeptide(L)'
;MHRVSGVDERVLRQSLERRLAAVGPGPRDGTSRITADAVLASPDALPVGDILRAVTPVEAELLRLLLIVPDQQLRVADEIAPDQLPSTLARELFRALVLSRAANDQGVHPPFDLTAFVAGLPDDEVRSLAQAVMALQKPPPEAREVAGLLLDIEDDRIRERSEYIESALAEAERAGDAATVDQLQREQRQINESRRSIDRRREQTRLLARPVAAAQT
;
A
#
# COMPACT_ATOMS: atom_id res chain seq x y z
N MET A 1 30.00 15.97 2.02
CA MET A 1 29.11 16.70 1.08
C MET A 1 28.68 15.71 -0.01
N HIS A 2 27.52 15.09 0.13
CA HIS A 2 26.94 14.21 -0.88
C HIS A 2 25.83 14.97 -1.62
N ARG A 3 26.03 15.16 -2.92
CA ARG A 3 25.01 15.70 -3.81
C ARG A 3 23.94 14.62 -4.04
N VAL A 4 22.73 14.86 -3.58
CA VAL A 4 21.53 14.10 -3.95
C VAL A 4 21.19 14.47 -5.38
N SER A 5 21.11 13.47 -6.26
CA SER A 5 20.69 13.61 -7.66
C SER A 5 19.24 14.09 -7.70
N GLY A 6 19.02 15.36 -7.97
CA GLY A 6 17.71 15.90 -8.29
C GLY A 6 17.25 15.34 -9.64
N VAL A 7 16.26 14.48 -9.64
CA VAL A 7 15.50 14.19 -10.86
C VAL A 7 14.79 15.48 -11.22
N ASP A 8 15.08 15.98 -12.44
CA ASP A 8 14.62 17.29 -12.88
C ASP A 8 13.08 17.28 -13.00
N GLU A 9 12.40 17.93 -12.07
CA GLU A 9 10.94 18.05 -12.00
C GLU A 9 10.32 18.58 -13.32
N ARG A 10 11.09 19.33 -14.09
CA ARG A 10 10.72 19.80 -15.43
C ARG A 10 10.58 18.67 -16.45
N VAL A 11 11.40 17.63 -16.36
CA VAL A 11 11.34 16.47 -17.28
C VAL A 11 10.08 15.65 -17.02
N LEU A 12 9.70 15.50 -15.74
CA LEU A 12 8.46 14.81 -15.36
C LEU A 12 7.21 15.60 -15.80
N ARG A 13 7.17 16.92 -15.60
CA ARG A 13 6.07 17.77 -16.08
C ARG A 13 5.92 17.72 -17.60
N GLN A 14 7.02 17.81 -18.33
CA GLN A 14 7.00 17.81 -19.79
C GLN A 14 6.55 16.47 -20.38
N SER A 15 6.84 15.34 -19.71
CA SER A 15 6.35 14.03 -20.13
C SER A 15 4.86 13.84 -19.85
N LEU A 16 4.34 14.41 -18.76
CA LEU A 16 2.92 14.40 -18.41
C LEU A 16 2.10 15.27 -19.39
N GLU A 17 2.57 16.47 -19.71
CA GLU A 17 1.88 17.38 -20.63
C GLU A 17 1.81 16.82 -22.06
N ARG A 18 2.85 16.14 -22.54
CA ARG A 18 2.83 15.48 -23.85
C ARG A 18 1.82 14.33 -23.93
N ARG A 19 1.57 13.63 -22.85
CA ARG A 19 0.60 12.53 -22.79
C ARG A 19 -0.83 13.03 -22.66
N LEU A 20 -1.07 14.13 -21.94
CA LEU A 20 -2.39 14.76 -21.85
C LEU A 20 -2.83 15.42 -23.17
N ALA A 21 -1.89 15.94 -23.97
CA ALA A 21 -2.18 16.53 -25.28
C ALA A 21 -2.54 15.50 -26.37
N ALA A 22 -2.27 14.21 -26.14
CA ALA A 22 -2.56 13.14 -27.10
C ALA A 22 -3.99 12.58 -26.99
N VAL A 23 -4.77 12.98 -25.96
CA VAL A 23 -6.17 12.57 -25.78
C VAL A 23 -7.07 13.66 -26.37
N GLY A 24 -7.38 13.56 -27.65
CA GLY A 24 -8.32 14.43 -28.35
C GLY A 24 -9.79 14.20 -27.87
N PRO A 25 -10.66 15.21 -27.97
CA PRO A 25 -12.06 15.08 -27.58
C PRO A 25 -12.83 14.21 -28.59
N GLY A 26 -13.18 13.00 -28.18
CA GLY A 26 -14.13 12.14 -28.90
C GLY A 26 -15.58 12.48 -28.56
N PRO A 27 -16.56 12.19 -29.44
CA PRO A 27 -17.93 12.64 -29.33
C PRO A 27 -18.68 11.99 -28.18
N ARG A 28 -19.43 12.83 -27.45
CA ARG A 28 -20.40 12.44 -26.45
C ARG A 28 -21.67 11.96 -27.15
N ASP A 29 -21.99 10.68 -27.01
CA ASP A 29 -23.37 10.21 -26.98
C ASP A 29 -23.46 8.76 -26.47
N GLY A 30 -24.43 8.48 -25.62
CA GLY A 30 -24.85 7.12 -25.29
C GLY A 30 -24.63 6.69 -23.87
N THR A 31 -25.63 6.89 -23.01
CA THR A 31 -25.86 6.19 -21.75
C THR A 31 -25.76 4.67 -21.96
N SER A 32 -24.57 4.11 -21.73
CA SER A 32 -24.39 2.66 -21.66
C SER A 32 -24.08 2.29 -20.22
N ARG A 33 -24.99 1.56 -19.58
CA ARG A 33 -24.72 0.85 -18.33
C ARG A 33 -23.56 -0.12 -18.61
N ILE A 34 -22.36 0.28 -18.27
CA ILE A 34 -21.21 -0.62 -18.28
C ILE A 34 -21.40 -1.55 -17.09
N THR A 35 -21.84 -2.78 -17.35
CA THR A 35 -21.82 -3.87 -16.39
C THR A 35 -20.36 -4.16 -16.03
N ALA A 36 -20.11 -4.46 -14.75
CA ALA A 36 -18.77 -4.75 -14.20
C ALA A 36 -17.99 -5.84 -14.97
N ASP A 37 -18.66 -6.63 -15.81
CA ASP A 37 -18.06 -7.67 -16.64
C ASP A 37 -17.26 -7.17 -17.85
N ALA A 38 -17.46 -5.92 -18.29
CA ALA A 38 -16.78 -5.42 -19.52
C ALA A 38 -15.36 -4.88 -19.28
N VAL A 39 -14.95 -4.65 -18.02
CA VAL A 39 -13.63 -4.12 -17.66
C VAL A 39 -12.58 -5.23 -17.53
N LEU A 40 -12.99 -6.51 -17.55
CA LEU A 40 -12.15 -7.65 -17.17
C LEU A 40 -11.46 -8.40 -18.34
N ALA A 41 -11.55 -7.90 -19.59
CA ALA A 41 -11.01 -8.65 -20.73
C ALA A 41 -9.88 -7.89 -21.46
N SER A 42 -8.69 -7.81 -20.84
CA SER A 42 -7.44 -7.66 -21.57
C SER A 42 -6.83 -9.06 -21.75
N PRO A 43 -6.52 -9.49 -23.00
CA PRO A 43 -6.05 -10.86 -23.27
C PRO A 43 -4.66 -11.21 -22.71
N ASP A 44 -3.92 -10.24 -22.18
CA ASP A 44 -2.59 -10.41 -21.57
C ASP A 44 -2.60 -10.28 -20.03
N ALA A 45 -3.78 -10.18 -19.40
CA ALA A 45 -3.85 -10.08 -17.94
C ALA A 45 -3.44 -11.42 -17.30
N LEU A 46 -2.43 -11.39 -16.45
CA LEU A 46 -2.05 -12.55 -15.62
C LEU A 46 -3.28 -13.09 -14.87
N PRO A 47 -3.42 -14.42 -14.71
CA PRO A 47 -4.53 -14.98 -13.95
C PRO A 47 -4.59 -14.35 -12.56
N VAL A 48 -5.77 -13.90 -12.14
CA VAL A 48 -6.03 -13.20 -10.86
C VAL A 48 -5.34 -13.88 -9.66
N GLY A 49 -5.28 -15.22 -9.69
CA GLY A 49 -4.61 -16.00 -8.64
C GLY A 49 -3.09 -15.83 -8.58
N ASP A 50 -2.44 -15.56 -9.69
CA ASP A 50 -0.98 -15.44 -9.74
C ASP A 50 -0.54 -14.04 -9.32
N ILE A 51 -1.26 -13.00 -9.72
CA ILE A 51 -0.94 -11.63 -9.32
C ILE A 51 -1.12 -11.41 -7.80
N LEU A 52 -2.12 -12.05 -7.18
CA LEU A 52 -2.35 -11.96 -5.74
C LEU A 52 -1.28 -12.69 -4.91
N ARG A 53 -0.52 -13.62 -5.50
CA ARG A 53 0.63 -14.25 -4.83
C ARG A 53 1.86 -13.32 -4.74
N ALA A 54 1.89 -12.27 -5.54
CA ALA A 54 2.98 -11.29 -5.52
C ALA A 54 2.83 -10.26 -4.37
N VAL A 55 1.73 -10.31 -3.62
CA VAL A 55 1.47 -9.43 -2.47
C VAL A 55 1.03 -10.25 -1.27
N THR A 56 1.27 -9.74 -0.06
CA THR A 56 0.77 -10.41 1.15
C THR A 56 -0.75 -10.26 1.27
N PRO A 57 -1.43 -11.18 1.97
CA PRO A 57 -2.87 -11.06 2.22
C PRO A 57 -3.25 -9.74 2.92
N VAL A 58 -2.39 -9.24 3.81
CA VAL A 58 -2.59 -7.99 4.55
C VAL A 58 -2.50 -6.79 3.61
N GLU A 59 -1.50 -6.76 2.71
CA GLU A 59 -1.37 -5.72 1.69
C GLU A 59 -2.57 -5.71 0.74
N ALA A 60 -3.00 -6.89 0.28
CA ALA A 60 -4.17 -7.00 -0.58
C ALA A 60 -5.44 -6.45 0.09
N GLU A 61 -5.62 -6.72 1.38
CA GLU A 61 -6.75 -6.20 2.17
C GLU A 61 -6.66 -4.67 2.35
N LEU A 62 -5.47 -4.14 2.66
CA LEU A 62 -5.24 -2.70 2.77
C LEU A 62 -5.52 -2.00 1.44
N LEU A 63 -4.95 -2.48 0.34
CA LEU A 63 -5.15 -1.90 -0.99
C LEU A 63 -6.63 -1.93 -1.39
N ARG A 64 -7.33 -3.03 -1.10
CA ARG A 64 -8.75 -3.15 -1.33
C ARG A 64 -9.55 -2.11 -0.54
N LEU A 65 -9.26 -1.95 0.75
CA LEU A 65 -9.88 -0.92 1.58
C LEU A 65 -9.70 0.47 0.94
N LEU A 66 -8.49 0.81 0.53
CA LEU A 66 -8.18 2.11 -0.04
C LEU A 66 -8.87 2.36 -1.38
N LEU A 67 -9.07 1.32 -2.19
CA LEU A 67 -9.80 1.42 -3.46
C LEU A 67 -11.31 1.61 -3.25
N ILE A 68 -11.89 0.96 -2.23
CA ILE A 68 -13.35 0.97 -1.97
C ILE A 68 -13.77 2.15 -1.09
N VAL A 69 -12.91 2.57 -0.14
CA VAL A 69 -13.21 3.61 0.85
C VAL A 69 -12.23 4.78 0.68
N PRO A 70 -12.48 5.68 -0.29
CA PRO A 70 -11.55 6.77 -0.62
C PRO A 70 -11.20 7.70 0.55
N ASP A 71 -12.10 7.83 1.51
CA ASP A 71 -11.89 8.69 2.69
C ASP A 71 -10.74 8.19 3.60
N GLN A 72 -10.39 6.90 3.51
CA GLN A 72 -9.28 6.33 4.25
C GLN A 72 -7.92 6.55 3.57
N GLN A 73 -7.89 6.89 2.27
CA GLN A 73 -6.66 7.03 1.50
C GLN A 73 -5.71 8.07 2.11
N LEU A 74 -6.21 9.27 2.41
CA LEU A 74 -5.39 10.34 2.98
C LEU A 74 -4.91 9.98 4.38
N ARG A 75 -5.81 9.45 5.22
CA ARG A 75 -5.48 9.03 6.57
C ARG A 75 -4.37 7.97 6.57
N VAL A 76 -4.50 6.95 5.74
CA VAL A 76 -3.49 5.88 5.66
C VAL A 76 -2.17 6.40 5.08
N ALA A 77 -2.22 7.34 4.13
CA ALA A 77 -1.03 7.98 3.58
C ALA A 77 -0.25 8.82 4.61
N ASP A 78 -0.93 9.33 5.65
CA ASP A 78 -0.29 10.03 6.77
C ASP A 78 0.35 9.05 7.79
N GLU A 79 -0.15 7.81 7.87
CA GLU A 79 0.29 6.82 8.85
C GLU A 79 1.40 5.89 8.29
N ILE A 80 1.41 5.63 6.97
CA ILE A 80 2.34 4.70 6.32
C ILE A 80 2.86 5.26 4.99
N ALA A 81 4.17 5.18 4.78
CA ALA A 81 4.78 5.50 3.50
C ALA A 81 4.77 4.28 2.56
N PRO A 82 4.73 4.48 1.21
CA PRO A 82 4.70 3.36 0.25
C PRO A 82 5.86 2.37 0.39
N ASP A 83 7.05 2.83 0.74
CA ASP A 83 8.25 2.01 0.94
C ASP A 83 8.19 1.10 2.19
N GLN A 84 7.17 1.29 3.03
CA GLN A 84 6.91 0.41 4.18
C GLN A 84 6.12 -0.85 3.81
N LEU A 85 5.55 -0.91 2.61
CA LEU A 85 4.92 -2.14 2.11
C LEU A 85 6.00 -3.12 1.62
N PRO A 86 5.95 -4.40 2.03
CA PRO A 86 6.92 -5.42 1.63
C PRO A 86 6.98 -5.62 0.11
N SER A 87 5.84 -5.78 -0.54
CA SER A 87 5.74 -6.16 -1.95
C SER A 87 5.90 -4.97 -2.90
N THR A 88 6.68 -5.14 -3.97
CA THR A 88 6.92 -4.09 -4.96
C THR A 88 5.63 -3.63 -5.64
N LEU A 89 4.78 -4.57 -6.07
CA LEU A 89 3.51 -4.23 -6.72
C LEU A 89 2.54 -3.48 -5.79
N ALA A 90 2.50 -3.87 -4.49
CA ALA A 90 1.72 -3.16 -3.50
C ALA A 90 2.21 -1.73 -3.31
N ARG A 91 3.54 -1.52 -3.24
CA ARG A 91 4.15 -0.20 -3.15
C ARG A 91 3.80 0.70 -4.33
N GLU A 92 3.88 0.17 -5.55
CA GLU A 92 3.57 0.93 -6.77
C GLU A 92 2.09 1.33 -6.82
N LEU A 93 1.17 0.39 -6.51
CA LEU A 93 -0.26 0.69 -6.47
C LEU A 93 -0.59 1.71 -5.36
N PHE A 94 -0.02 1.55 -4.17
CA PHE A 94 -0.23 2.50 -3.07
C PHE A 94 0.35 3.88 -3.39
N ARG A 95 1.53 3.95 -4.01
CA ARG A 95 2.13 5.21 -4.47
C ARG A 95 1.24 5.91 -5.50
N ALA A 96 0.69 5.16 -6.46
CA ALA A 96 -0.25 5.71 -7.43
C ALA A 96 -1.52 6.25 -6.78
N LEU A 97 -2.07 5.55 -5.77
CA LEU A 97 -3.21 6.02 -4.97
C LEU A 97 -2.90 7.34 -4.24
N VAL A 98 -1.79 7.42 -3.54
CA VAL A 98 -1.37 8.63 -2.82
C VAL A 98 -1.20 9.80 -3.79
N LEU A 99 -0.54 9.58 -4.94
CA LEU A 99 -0.35 10.61 -5.95
C LEU A 99 -1.66 11.06 -6.58
N SER A 100 -2.63 10.16 -6.79
CA SER A 100 -3.95 10.51 -7.33
C SER A 100 -4.77 11.40 -6.39
N ARG A 101 -4.43 11.38 -5.10
CA ARG A 101 -5.09 12.16 -4.05
C ARG A 101 -4.29 13.38 -3.62
N ALA A 102 -3.11 13.61 -4.22
CA ALA A 102 -2.31 14.79 -3.90
C ALA A 102 -3.14 16.07 -4.09
N ALA A 103 -3.06 16.95 -3.11
CA ALA A 103 -3.74 18.25 -3.18
C ALA A 103 -3.22 19.05 -4.38
N ASN A 104 -4.14 19.78 -5.04
CA ASN A 104 -3.75 20.74 -6.06
C ASN A 104 -3.04 21.96 -5.41
N ASP A 105 -2.59 22.90 -6.22
CA ASP A 105 -1.91 24.14 -5.78
C ASP A 105 -2.77 25.00 -4.81
N GLN A 106 -4.07 24.71 -4.70
CA GLN A 106 -5.01 25.38 -3.78
C GLN A 106 -5.26 24.59 -2.49
N GLY A 107 -4.57 23.46 -2.30
CA GLY A 107 -4.75 22.57 -1.15
C GLY A 107 -6.05 21.74 -1.21
N VAL A 108 -6.70 21.65 -2.37
CA VAL A 108 -7.94 20.88 -2.54
C VAL A 108 -7.59 19.50 -3.11
N HIS A 109 -8.03 18.45 -2.42
CA HIS A 109 -7.89 17.08 -2.91
C HIS A 109 -8.96 16.78 -3.97
N PRO A 110 -8.57 16.23 -5.14
CA PRO A 110 -9.54 15.87 -6.17
C PRO A 110 -10.49 14.75 -5.69
N PRO A 111 -11.74 14.70 -6.19
CA PRO A 111 -12.59 13.56 -5.95
C PRO A 111 -11.96 12.29 -6.55
N PHE A 112 -12.07 11.17 -5.86
CA PHE A 112 -11.54 9.90 -6.32
C PHE A 112 -12.54 9.19 -7.24
N ASP A 113 -12.14 8.96 -8.47
CA ASP A 113 -12.86 8.11 -9.43
C ASP A 113 -12.07 6.82 -9.65
N LEU A 114 -12.57 5.73 -9.09
CA LEU A 114 -11.93 4.42 -9.16
C LEU A 114 -11.73 3.93 -10.60
N THR A 115 -12.73 4.14 -11.47
CA THR A 115 -12.65 3.67 -12.86
C THR A 115 -11.58 4.43 -13.63
N ALA A 116 -11.57 5.76 -13.51
CA ALA A 116 -10.57 6.61 -14.12
C ALA A 116 -9.17 6.32 -13.55
N PHE A 117 -9.07 6.08 -12.24
CA PHE A 117 -7.82 5.73 -11.58
C PHE A 117 -7.23 4.43 -12.14
N VAL A 118 -8.01 3.34 -12.15
CA VAL A 118 -7.54 2.03 -12.65
C VAL A 118 -7.17 2.10 -14.14
N ALA A 119 -7.95 2.78 -14.95
CA ALA A 119 -7.66 2.98 -16.38
C ALA A 119 -6.39 3.82 -16.60
N GLY A 120 -6.08 4.74 -15.70
CA GLY A 120 -4.90 5.62 -15.77
C GLY A 120 -3.60 5.01 -15.26
N LEU A 121 -3.61 3.81 -14.66
CA LEU A 121 -2.40 3.15 -14.18
C LEU A 121 -1.48 2.81 -15.37
N PRO A 122 -0.20 3.24 -15.33
CA PRO A 122 0.71 3.10 -16.46
C PRO A 122 1.21 1.66 -16.65
N ASP A 123 1.27 0.90 -15.59
CA ASP A 123 1.79 -0.46 -15.54
C ASP A 123 0.65 -1.49 -15.55
N ASP A 124 0.74 -2.49 -16.44
CA ASP A 124 -0.30 -3.50 -16.61
C ASP A 124 -0.34 -4.49 -15.44
N GLU A 125 0.78 -4.76 -14.78
CA GLU A 125 0.81 -5.62 -13.58
C GLU A 125 0.15 -4.92 -12.40
N VAL A 126 0.44 -3.62 -12.20
CA VAL A 126 -0.20 -2.81 -11.16
C VAL A 126 -1.69 -2.67 -11.41
N ARG A 127 -2.10 -2.51 -12.69
CA ARG A 127 -3.52 -2.47 -13.07
C ARG A 127 -4.20 -3.82 -12.80
N SER A 128 -3.55 -4.92 -13.14
CA SER A 128 -4.03 -6.28 -12.88
C SER A 128 -4.15 -6.54 -11.38
N LEU A 129 -3.20 -6.04 -10.55
CA LEU A 129 -3.30 -6.12 -9.10
C LEU A 129 -4.53 -5.36 -8.59
N ALA A 130 -4.75 -4.12 -9.04
CA ALA A 130 -5.91 -3.33 -8.62
C ALA A 130 -7.23 -4.06 -8.95
N GLN A 131 -7.34 -4.64 -10.14
CA GLN A 131 -8.50 -5.43 -10.56
C GLN A 131 -8.66 -6.71 -9.73
N ALA A 132 -7.57 -7.44 -9.48
CA ALA A 132 -7.57 -8.66 -8.69
C ALA A 132 -8.00 -8.42 -7.24
N VAL A 133 -7.50 -7.34 -6.63
CA VAL A 133 -7.86 -6.94 -5.28
C VAL A 133 -9.33 -6.51 -5.18
N MET A 134 -9.85 -5.83 -6.19
CA MET A 134 -11.27 -5.46 -6.27
C MET A 134 -12.18 -6.67 -6.47
N ALA A 135 -11.71 -7.72 -7.14
CA ALA A 135 -12.46 -8.96 -7.37
C ALA A 135 -12.54 -9.86 -6.12
N LEU A 136 -11.80 -9.56 -5.05
CA LEU A 136 -11.89 -10.31 -3.80
C LEU A 136 -13.31 -10.23 -3.22
N GLN A 137 -13.98 -11.38 -3.11
CA GLN A 137 -15.32 -11.51 -2.57
C GLN A 137 -15.32 -11.51 -1.03
N LYS A 138 -14.96 -10.38 -0.45
CA LYS A 138 -15.03 -10.15 0.99
C LYS A 138 -15.88 -8.90 1.26
N PRO A 139 -16.59 -8.80 2.39
CA PRO A 139 -17.18 -7.53 2.79
C PRO A 139 -16.09 -6.45 2.89
N PRO A 140 -16.40 -5.18 2.59
CA PRO A 140 -15.43 -4.10 2.77
C PRO A 140 -15.04 -4.04 4.25
N PRO A 141 -13.73 -3.90 4.55
CA PRO A 141 -13.27 -3.80 5.92
C PRO A 141 -13.85 -2.54 6.58
N GLU A 142 -14.22 -2.63 7.85
CA GLU A 142 -14.69 -1.46 8.59
C GLU A 142 -13.52 -0.50 8.90
N ALA A 143 -13.80 0.78 9.07
CA ALA A 143 -12.77 1.80 9.36
C ALA A 143 -11.91 1.47 10.59
N ARG A 144 -12.45 0.72 11.58
CA ARG A 144 -11.71 0.22 12.75
C ARG A 144 -10.69 -0.87 12.41
N GLU A 145 -10.87 -1.57 11.29
CA GLU A 145 -9.96 -2.64 10.85
C GLU A 145 -8.69 -2.07 10.23
N VAL A 146 -8.72 -0.80 9.75
CA VAL A 146 -7.55 -0.11 9.19
C VAL A 146 -6.37 -0.12 10.17
N ALA A 147 -6.62 0.25 11.42
CA ALA A 147 -5.57 0.26 12.44
C ALA A 147 -4.98 -1.14 12.70
N GLY A 148 -5.81 -2.19 12.61
CA GLY A 148 -5.35 -3.58 12.68
C GLY A 148 -4.45 -3.94 11.50
N LEU A 149 -4.88 -3.62 10.27
CA LEU A 149 -4.10 -3.89 9.06
C LEU A 149 -2.75 -3.17 9.06
N LEU A 150 -2.69 -1.92 9.53
CA LEU A 150 -1.44 -1.18 9.64
C LEU A 150 -0.48 -1.81 10.67
N LEU A 151 -1.00 -2.28 11.80
CA LEU A 151 -0.21 -3.02 12.79
C LEU A 151 0.29 -4.37 12.24
N ASP A 152 -0.51 -5.04 11.40
CA ASP A 152 -0.11 -6.30 10.79
C ASP A 152 1.00 -6.09 9.74
N ILE A 153 0.95 -5.01 8.94
CA ILE A 153 2.03 -4.63 8.01
C ILE A 153 3.32 -4.30 8.78
N GLU A 154 3.20 -3.55 9.88
CA GLU A 154 4.36 -3.23 10.72
C GLU A 154 4.98 -4.50 11.33
N ASP A 155 4.16 -5.46 11.77
CA ASP A 155 4.60 -6.73 12.30
C ASP A 155 5.30 -7.62 11.25
N ASP A 156 4.73 -7.72 10.05
CA ASP A 156 5.35 -8.46 8.93
C ASP A 156 6.72 -7.89 8.59
N ARG A 157 6.86 -6.57 8.51
CA ARG A 157 8.14 -5.89 8.28
C ARG A 157 9.16 -6.15 9.38
N ILE A 158 8.72 -6.14 10.64
CA ILE A 158 9.57 -6.47 11.79
C ILE A 158 10.02 -7.93 11.72
N ARG A 159 9.15 -8.84 11.28
CA ARG A 159 9.48 -10.26 11.11
C ARG A 159 10.56 -10.44 10.06
N GLU A 160 10.38 -9.86 8.87
CA GLU A 160 11.39 -9.90 7.80
C GLU A 160 12.74 -9.35 8.24
N ARG A 161 12.73 -8.21 8.96
CA ARG A 161 13.98 -7.62 9.50
C ARG A 161 14.64 -8.52 10.54
N SER A 162 13.85 -9.19 11.41
CA SER A 162 14.35 -10.15 12.39
C SER A 162 15.06 -11.33 11.71
N GLU A 163 14.43 -11.92 10.69
CA GLU A 163 14.99 -13.04 9.93
C GLU A 163 16.32 -12.64 9.24
N TYR A 164 16.35 -11.43 8.66
CA TYR A 164 17.58 -10.90 8.09
C TYR A 164 18.70 -10.76 9.15
N ILE A 165 18.39 -10.18 10.31
CA ILE A 165 19.37 -9.98 11.39
C ILE A 165 19.87 -11.33 11.93
N GLU A 166 19.01 -12.31 12.10
CA GLU A 166 19.40 -13.65 12.54
C GLU A 166 20.38 -14.31 11.57
N SER A 167 20.12 -14.19 10.26
CA SER A 167 21.03 -14.70 9.22
C SER A 167 22.36 -13.95 9.20
N ALA A 168 22.32 -12.61 9.26
CA ALA A 168 23.51 -11.78 9.24
C ALA A 168 24.38 -11.96 10.51
N LEU A 169 23.73 -12.17 11.67
CA LEU A 169 24.42 -12.43 12.93
C LEU A 169 25.21 -13.75 12.85
N ALA A 170 24.58 -14.82 12.37
CA ALA A 170 25.22 -16.12 12.19
C ALA A 170 26.41 -16.06 11.20
N GLU A 171 26.35 -15.18 10.19
CA GLU A 171 27.44 -14.95 9.25
C GLU A 171 28.59 -14.16 9.90
N ALA A 172 28.28 -13.08 10.61
CA ALA A 172 29.28 -12.26 11.31
C ALA A 172 30.01 -13.05 12.42
N GLU A 173 29.29 -13.90 13.16
CA GLU A 173 29.88 -14.81 14.16
C GLU A 173 30.86 -15.81 13.52
N ARG A 174 30.49 -16.40 12.37
CA ARG A 174 31.37 -17.31 11.63
C ARG A 174 32.61 -16.62 11.07
N ALA A 175 32.47 -15.34 10.71
CA ALA A 175 33.58 -14.51 10.23
C ALA A 175 34.46 -13.97 11.37
N GLY A 176 34.03 -14.06 12.63
CA GLY A 176 34.74 -13.48 13.78
C GLY A 176 34.67 -11.95 13.83
N ASP A 177 33.71 -11.32 13.13
CA ASP A 177 33.53 -9.86 13.11
C ASP A 177 32.75 -9.37 14.32
N ALA A 178 33.44 -9.17 15.42
CA ALA A 178 32.85 -8.73 16.68
C ALA A 178 32.13 -7.37 16.58
N ALA A 179 32.59 -6.45 15.72
CA ALA A 179 31.97 -5.14 15.58
C ALA A 179 30.58 -5.24 14.92
N THR A 180 30.47 -6.05 13.87
CA THR A 180 29.19 -6.33 13.20
C THR A 180 28.25 -7.11 14.13
N VAL A 181 28.75 -8.07 14.89
CA VAL A 181 27.96 -8.81 15.90
C VAL A 181 27.36 -7.84 16.92
N ASP A 182 28.17 -6.95 17.50
CA ASP A 182 27.68 -5.97 18.47
C ASP A 182 26.63 -5.00 17.89
N GLN A 183 26.75 -4.63 16.62
CA GLN A 183 25.79 -3.79 15.94
C GLN A 183 24.45 -4.54 15.72
N LEU A 184 24.51 -5.76 15.18
CA LEU A 184 23.31 -6.57 14.90
C LEU A 184 22.56 -6.93 16.18
N GLN A 185 23.27 -7.19 17.29
CA GLN A 185 22.65 -7.42 18.59
C GLN A 185 21.93 -6.18 19.14
N ARG A 186 22.40 -4.97 18.85
CA ARG A 186 21.70 -3.72 19.19
C ARG A 186 20.42 -3.57 18.36
N GLU A 187 20.51 -3.84 17.06
CA GLU A 187 19.34 -3.81 16.18
C GLU A 187 18.29 -4.85 16.60
N GLN A 188 18.70 -6.05 16.97
CA GLN A 188 17.78 -7.09 17.47
C GLN A 188 17.05 -6.67 18.76
N ARG A 189 17.71 -5.95 19.64
CA ARG A 189 17.05 -5.37 20.83
C ARG A 189 15.99 -4.36 20.45
N GLN A 190 16.27 -3.46 19.50
CA GLN A 190 15.29 -2.49 19.00
C GLN A 190 14.08 -3.17 18.36
N ILE A 191 14.30 -4.24 17.59
CA ILE A 191 13.22 -5.06 17.02
C ILE A 191 12.32 -5.64 18.10
N ASN A 192 12.91 -6.21 19.16
CA ASN A 192 12.14 -6.77 20.26
C ASN A 192 11.33 -5.71 21.03
N GLU A 193 11.83 -4.49 21.14
CA GLU A 193 11.10 -3.36 21.71
C GLU A 193 9.93 -2.93 20.80
N SER A 194 10.15 -2.90 19.49
CA SER A 194 9.11 -2.60 18.50
C SER A 194 7.99 -3.63 18.52
N ARG A 195 8.30 -4.93 18.58
CA ARG A 195 7.29 -6.01 18.74
C ARG A 195 6.43 -5.80 20.00
N ARG A 196 7.05 -5.53 21.14
CA ARG A 196 6.31 -5.24 22.38
C ARG A 196 5.42 -3.99 22.27
N SER A 197 5.83 -3.01 21.45
CA SER A 197 5.02 -1.83 21.18
C SER A 197 3.79 -2.16 20.33
N ILE A 198 3.96 -2.99 19.30
CA ILE A 198 2.85 -3.48 18.47
C ILE A 198 1.84 -4.26 19.32
N ASP A 199 2.31 -5.19 20.13
CA ASP A 199 1.44 -6.00 21.01
C ASP A 199 0.60 -5.11 21.94
N ARG A 200 1.21 -4.08 22.52
CA ARG A 200 0.49 -3.11 23.36
C ARG A 200 -0.56 -2.33 22.56
N ARG A 201 -0.23 -1.89 21.36
CA ARG A 201 -1.18 -1.17 20.48
C ARG A 201 -2.32 -2.08 20.01
N ARG A 202 -2.05 -3.35 19.71
CA ARG A 202 -3.07 -4.35 19.39
C ARG A 202 -4.03 -4.56 20.57
N GLU A 203 -3.51 -4.66 21.77
CA GLU A 203 -4.35 -4.81 22.98
C GLU A 203 -5.21 -3.56 23.23
N GLN A 204 -4.66 -2.37 23.08
CA GLN A 204 -5.42 -1.12 23.17
C GLN A 204 -6.55 -1.06 22.12
N THR A 205 -6.26 -1.43 20.87
CA THR A 205 -7.27 -1.46 19.79
C THR A 205 -8.38 -2.47 20.12
N ARG A 206 -8.06 -3.64 20.66
CA ARG A 206 -9.03 -4.66 21.11
C ARG A 206 -9.91 -4.16 22.25
N LEU A 207 -9.32 -3.47 23.23
CA LEU A 207 -10.06 -2.92 24.35
C LEU A 207 -11.05 -1.84 23.92
N LEU A 208 -10.66 -0.98 22.97
CA LEU A 208 -11.53 0.05 22.40
C LEU A 208 -12.64 -0.53 21.51
N ALA A 209 -12.40 -1.68 20.88
CA ALA A 209 -13.38 -2.38 20.05
C ALA A 209 -14.44 -3.18 20.87
N ARG A 210 -14.22 -3.37 22.17
CA ARG A 210 -15.24 -4.02 23.03
C ARG A 210 -16.47 -3.12 23.13
N PRO A 211 -17.65 -3.57 22.69
CA PRO A 211 -18.87 -2.80 22.88
C PRO A 211 -19.10 -2.62 24.37
N VAL A 212 -19.48 -1.41 24.78
CA VAL A 212 -19.93 -1.06 26.14
C VAL A 212 -21.30 -1.75 26.40
N ALA A 213 -21.36 -3.06 26.29
CA ALA A 213 -22.59 -3.85 26.40
C ALA A 213 -22.88 -4.33 27.85
N ALA A 214 -22.31 -3.69 28.87
CA ALA A 214 -22.45 -4.15 30.25
C ALA A 214 -22.89 -3.08 31.26
N ALA A 215 -23.57 -2.01 30.80
CA ALA A 215 -24.07 -0.98 31.72
C ALA A 215 -25.58 -0.72 31.61
N GLN A 216 -26.37 -1.77 31.22
CA GLN A 216 -27.82 -1.70 31.31
C GLN A 216 -28.33 -3.02 31.93
N THR A 217 -28.19 -3.11 33.24
CA THR A 217 -28.98 -4.01 34.12
C THR A 217 -29.35 -3.25 35.37
#